data_67a6b71cccad930ba602abc9c992c35d
#
_entry.id   67a6b71cccad930ba602abc9c992c35d
#
_cell.length_a   1.000
_cell.length_b   1.000
_cell.length_c   1.000
_cell.angle_alpha   90.00
_cell.angle_beta   90.00
_cell.angle_gamma   90.00
#
_symmetry.space_group_name_H-M   'P 1'
#
loop_
_entity.id
_entity.type
_entity.pdbx_description
1 polymer ?
#
loop_
_entity_poly.entity_id
_entity_poly.type
_entity_poly.pdbx_seq_one_letter_code
_entity_poly.pdbx_strand_id
1 'polypeptide(L)'
;MNILIVRLGALGDVVHAIPAAAAIRAAMPEARIDWLVEAKHRPIVDLVTTLDRVVPLDGRTIPAWAGVVRRLRQVRYDVALDLQGLMKSAVLARASGAVRVAGFSIWHLREKGARPFYSETGVADENVEHVIDKNLQLLRVIGIETSRVEFPLADVNSRAVDMVRSELGCERYALINPGAAWPNKQWPPSRFGEVAAFLRDVRGLPSVVLWGPGEETLARSVMDESHGAARQAPPTCIADLVALARSAALVVSGDTGPLHIAAAVGTPAVAIFGPTNPARNGPWSPDDVTVSRFDRCDCPYERKCHQAEWCLDTVSVAEVTAAIQQRLGRSPSPSERAEPDV
;
A
#
# COMPACT_ATOMS: atom_id res chain seq x y z
N MET A 1 24.04 3.34 -14.67
CA MET A 1 22.79 3.06 -15.38
C MET A 1 21.71 4.00 -14.90
N ASN A 2 20.91 4.58 -15.80
CA ASN A 2 19.79 5.46 -15.45
C ASN A 2 18.47 4.69 -15.64
N ILE A 3 17.72 4.50 -14.57
CA ILE A 3 16.52 3.68 -14.53
C ILE A 3 15.32 4.55 -14.20
N LEU A 4 14.24 4.44 -14.97
CA LEU A 4 12.96 5.08 -14.68
C LEU A 4 11.97 4.01 -14.21
N ILE A 5 11.49 4.11 -12.98
CA ILE A 5 10.34 3.35 -12.50
C ILE A 5 9.05 4.10 -12.86
N VAL A 6 8.08 3.42 -13.45
CA VAL A 6 6.77 3.99 -13.76
C VAL A 6 5.71 3.25 -12.94
N ARG A 7 5.23 3.91 -11.89
CA ARG A 7 4.08 3.45 -11.09
C ARG A 7 3.29 4.67 -10.63
N LEU A 8 2.17 4.94 -11.29
CA LEU A 8 1.40 6.17 -11.12
C LEU A 8 0.47 6.13 -9.90
N GLY A 9 -0.03 4.96 -9.54
CA GLY A 9 -0.99 4.74 -8.45
C GLY A 9 -1.69 3.36 -8.60
N ALA A 10 -2.64 2.93 -7.75
CA ALA A 10 -3.13 3.61 -6.56
C ALA A 10 -2.09 3.61 -5.41
N LEU A 11 -2.43 4.20 -4.24
CA LEU A 11 -1.49 4.33 -3.11
C LEU A 11 -0.91 2.97 -2.69
N GLY A 12 -1.75 1.97 -2.45
CA GLY A 12 -1.28 0.62 -2.10
C GLY A 12 -0.38 0.00 -3.16
N ASP A 13 -0.74 0.17 -4.44
CA ASP A 13 0.07 -0.31 -5.55
C ASP A 13 1.44 0.40 -5.65
N VAL A 14 1.51 1.69 -5.26
CA VAL A 14 2.78 2.44 -5.17
C VAL A 14 3.63 1.85 -4.05
N VAL A 15 3.04 1.59 -2.88
CA VAL A 15 3.73 0.94 -1.76
C VAL A 15 4.28 -0.43 -2.18
N HIS A 16 3.50 -1.25 -2.87
CA HIS A 16 3.93 -2.56 -3.36
C HIS A 16 5.03 -2.52 -4.44
N ALA A 17 5.33 -1.35 -5.00
CA ALA A 17 6.43 -1.19 -5.94
C ALA A 17 7.73 -0.72 -5.27
N ILE A 18 7.70 -0.29 -4.00
CA ILE A 18 8.90 0.14 -3.25
C ILE A 18 9.98 -0.94 -3.20
N PRO A 19 9.66 -2.24 -2.95
CA PRO A 19 10.66 -3.28 -2.93
C PRO A 19 11.43 -3.43 -4.24
N ALA A 20 10.83 -3.11 -5.39
CA ALA A 20 11.55 -3.11 -6.66
C ALA A 20 12.64 -2.02 -6.71
N ALA A 21 12.36 -0.82 -6.19
CA ALA A 21 13.36 0.24 -6.08
C ALA A 21 14.49 -0.15 -5.10
N ALA A 22 14.15 -0.76 -3.97
CA ALA A 22 15.11 -1.28 -3.00
C ALA A 22 16.03 -2.34 -3.64
N ALA A 23 15.46 -3.30 -4.36
CA ALA A 23 16.20 -4.35 -5.04
C ALA A 23 17.15 -3.80 -6.12
N ILE A 24 16.70 -2.79 -6.88
CA ILE A 24 17.57 -2.11 -7.86
C ILE A 24 18.74 -1.43 -7.17
N ARG A 25 18.51 -0.67 -6.10
CA ARG A 25 19.57 0.01 -5.35
C ARG A 25 20.57 -0.98 -4.75
N ALA A 26 20.08 -2.08 -4.17
CA ALA A 26 20.94 -3.13 -3.61
C ALA A 26 21.81 -3.81 -4.65
N ALA A 27 21.26 -4.12 -5.82
CA ALA A 27 22.01 -4.77 -6.91
C ALA A 27 22.90 -3.81 -7.71
N MET A 28 22.54 -2.53 -7.80
CA MET A 28 23.21 -1.49 -8.59
C MET A 28 23.35 -0.20 -7.75
N PRO A 29 24.29 -0.13 -6.78
CA PRO A 29 24.44 1.02 -5.87
C PRO A 29 24.63 2.35 -6.58
N GLU A 30 25.31 2.37 -7.73
CA GLU A 30 25.61 3.57 -8.53
C GLU A 30 24.54 3.89 -9.60
N ALA A 31 23.45 3.12 -9.66
CA ALA A 31 22.39 3.41 -10.60
C ALA A 31 21.62 4.66 -10.18
N ARG A 32 21.27 5.49 -11.14
CA ARG A 32 20.29 6.55 -10.94
C ARG A 32 18.90 5.96 -11.07
N ILE A 33 18.07 6.14 -10.04
CA ILE A 33 16.71 5.62 -9.96
C ILE A 33 15.74 6.78 -9.84
N ASP A 34 15.03 7.09 -10.92
CA ASP A 34 13.96 8.09 -10.93
C ASP A 34 12.61 7.38 -10.90
N TRP A 35 11.60 7.97 -10.25
CA TRP A 35 10.25 7.38 -10.17
C TRP A 35 9.19 8.35 -10.69
N LEU A 36 8.42 7.93 -11.70
CA LEU A 36 7.25 8.64 -12.21
C LEU A 36 5.99 8.20 -11.45
N VAL A 37 5.31 9.15 -10.81
CA VAL A 37 4.14 8.92 -9.96
C VAL A 37 3.08 10.01 -10.14
N GLU A 38 1.77 9.72 -9.96
CA GLU A 38 0.74 10.79 -9.86
C GLU A 38 1.02 11.67 -8.63
N ALA A 39 0.91 12.99 -8.77
CA ALA A 39 1.28 13.97 -7.75
C ALA A 39 0.64 13.71 -6.38
N LYS A 40 -0.61 13.22 -6.34
CA LYS A 40 -1.30 12.87 -5.08
C LYS A 40 -0.64 11.74 -4.29
N HIS A 41 0.17 10.89 -4.94
CA HIS A 41 0.91 9.79 -4.31
C HIS A 41 2.40 10.10 -4.12
N ARG A 42 2.86 11.27 -4.57
CA ARG A 42 4.24 11.72 -4.39
C ARG A 42 4.68 11.68 -2.91
N PRO A 43 3.85 12.10 -1.93
CA PRO A 43 4.29 12.15 -0.53
C PRO A 43 4.81 10.82 0.04
N ILE A 44 4.28 9.66 -0.39
CA ILE A 44 4.84 8.37 0.04
C ILE A 44 6.14 8.04 -0.68
N VAL A 45 6.25 8.41 -1.97
CA VAL A 45 7.46 8.14 -2.77
C VAL A 45 8.62 9.04 -2.34
N ASP A 46 8.35 10.26 -1.89
CA ASP A 46 9.36 11.17 -1.33
C ASP A 46 10.01 10.62 -0.04
N LEU A 47 9.37 9.65 0.63
CA LEU A 47 9.93 8.97 1.80
C LEU A 47 10.82 7.77 1.44
N VAL A 48 10.85 7.34 0.18
CA VAL A 48 11.65 6.19 -0.25
C VAL A 48 13.12 6.60 -0.40
N THR A 49 13.98 6.08 0.48
CA THR A 49 15.38 6.53 0.61
C THR A 49 16.30 6.03 -0.51
N THR A 50 15.85 5.11 -1.34
CA THR A 50 16.64 4.50 -2.42
C THR A 50 16.53 5.25 -3.75
N LEU A 51 15.73 6.29 -3.83
CA LEU A 51 15.48 7.05 -5.06
C LEU A 51 16.38 8.29 -5.17
N ASP A 52 16.75 8.63 -6.41
CA ASP A 52 17.49 9.87 -6.70
C ASP A 52 16.54 11.02 -7.06
N ARG A 53 15.40 10.71 -7.67
CA ARG A 53 14.44 11.74 -8.10
C ARG A 53 13.02 11.20 -8.19
N VAL A 54 12.06 11.97 -7.67
CA VAL A 54 10.61 11.74 -7.87
C VAL A 54 10.12 12.72 -8.95
N VAL A 55 9.42 12.20 -9.96
CA VAL A 55 8.83 12.99 -11.05
C VAL A 55 7.30 12.92 -10.92
N PRO A 56 6.64 13.97 -10.41
CA PRO A 56 5.20 13.96 -10.26
C PRO A 56 4.49 14.25 -11.60
N LEU A 57 3.39 13.53 -11.84
CA LEU A 57 2.43 13.81 -12.91
C LEU A 57 1.25 14.57 -12.32
N ASP A 58 1.11 15.85 -12.67
CA ASP A 58 0.07 16.75 -12.20
C ASP A 58 -1.12 16.76 -13.16
N GLY A 59 -2.11 15.91 -12.89
CA GLY A 59 -3.35 15.90 -13.65
C GLY A 59 -3.32 15.04 -14.93
N ARG A 60 -4.42 15.13 -15.68
CA ARG A 60 -4.66 14.28 -16.87
C ARG A 60 -4.77 15.09 -18.16
N THR A 61 -4.36 16.35 -18.14
CA THR A 61 -4.41 17.24 -19.31
C THR A 61 -3.22 17.05 -20.22
N ILE A 62 -3.36 17.35 -21.51
CA ILE A 62 -2.27 17.29 -22.49
C ILE A 62 -1.07 18.14 -22.06
N PRO A 63 -1.24 19.40 -21.57
CA PRO A 63 -0.10 20.19 -21.09
C PRO A 63 0.63 19.55 -19.91
N ALA A 64 -0.09 18.93 -18.96
CA ALA A 64 0.53 18.23 -17.84
C ALA A 64 1.39 17.03 -18.31
N TRP A 65 0.88 16.26 -19.29
CA TRP A 65 1.63 15.15 -19.89
C TRP A 65 2.85 15.64 -20.66
N ALA A 66 2.69 16.68 -21.50
CA ALA A 66 3.82 17.28 -22.21
C ALA A 66 4.88 17.81 -21.25
N GLY A 67 4.45 18.44 -20.15
CA GLY A 67 5.32 18.92 -19.10
C GLY A 67 6.13 17.80 -18.43
N VAL A 68 5.49 16.69 -18.09
CA VAL A 68 6.18 15.55 -17.47
C VAL A 68 7.14 14.87 -18.46
N VAL A 69 6.72 14.67 -19.71
CA VAL A 69 7.60 14.09 -20.76
C VAL A 69 8.83 14.96 -20.98
N ARG A 70 8.69 16.30 -21.02
CA ARG A 70 9.85 17.20 -21.13
C ARG A 70 10.80 17.05 -19.94
N ARG A 71 10.27 16.90 -18.70
CA ARG A 71 11.09 16.66 -17.51
C ARG A 71 11.79 15.30 -17.54
N LEU A 72 11.12 14.25 -18.01
CA LEU A 72 11.72 12.92 -18.15
C LEU A 72 12.86 12.92 -19.18
N ARG A 73 12.67 13.58 -20.33
CA ARG A 73 13.69 13.67 -21.41
C ARG A 73 14.92 14.48 -21.07
N GLN A 74 14.96 15.15 -19.92
CA GLN A 74 16.19 15.78 -19.41
C GLN A 74 17.23 14.74 -18.95
N VAL A 75 16.80 13.51 -18.70
CA VAL A 75 17.65 12.37 -18.36
C VAL A 75 17.59 11.36 -19.50
N ARG A 76 18.74 10.87 -19.93
CA ARG A 76 18.81 9.75 -20.86
C ARG A 76 18.70 8.46 -20.06
N TYR A 77 17.51 7.89 -20.00
CA TYR A 77 17.30 6.60 -19.34
C TYR A 77 17.74 5.43 -20.20
N ASP A 78 18.47 4.51 -19.60
CA ASP A 78 18.85 3.23 -20.24
C ASP A 78 17.64 2.29 -20.30
N VAL A 79 16.80 2.31 -19.24
CA VAL A 79 15.56 1.52 -19.18
C VAL A 79 14.45 2.25 -18.41
N ALA A 80 13.23 2.11 -18.90
CA ALA A 80 12.01 2.44 -18.18
C ALA A 80 11.27 1.14 -17.82
N LEU A 81 11.00 0.94 -16.54
CA LEU A 81 10.30 -0.23 -15.98
C LEU A 81 8.85 0.17 -15.66
N ASP A 82 7.90 -0.30 -16.44
CA ASP A 82 6.47 -0.07 -16.19
C ASP A 82 5.92 -1.17 -15.26
N LEU A 83 5.88 -0.86 -13.97
CA LEU A 83 5.31 -1.73 -12.92
C LEU A 83 3.78 -1.62 -12.82
N GLN A 84 3.13 -0.85 -13.71
CA GLN A 84 1.69 -0.64 -13.66
C GLN A 84 0.91 -1.45 -14.70
N GLY A 85 1.42 -1.55 -15.93
CA GLY A 85 0.79 -2.32 -16.99
C GLY A 85 -0.52 -1.74 -17.53
N LEU A 86 -0.67 -0.40 -17.52
CA LEU A 86 -1.81 0.31 -18.11
C LEU A 86 -1.37 1.11 -19.33
N MET A 87 -2.31 1.40 -20.24
CA MET A 87 -2.04 2.24 -21.42
C MET A 87 -1.36 3.56 -21.06
N LYS A 88 -1.88 4.25 -20.03
CA LYS A 88 -1.33 5.55 -19.59
C LYS A 88 0.13 5.47 -19.12
N SER A 89 0.49 4.43 -18.38
CA SER A 89 1.86 4.23 -17.88
C SER A 89 2.80 3.80 -19.00
N ALA A 90 2.35 2.91 -19.87
CA ALA A 90 3.13 2.44 -21.01
C ALA A 90 3.46 3.57 -22.01
N VAL A 91 2.46 4.42 -22.32
CA VAL A 91 2.66 5.61 -23.18
C VAL A 91 3.70 6.57 -22.56
N LEU A 92 3.59 6.84 -21.26
CA LEU A 92 4.55 7.73 -20.57
C LEU A 92 5.96 7.10 -20.49
N ALA A 93 6.04 5.80 -20.23
CA ALA A 93 7.30 5.06 -20.26
C ALA A 93 7.97 5.18 -21.64
N ARG A 94 7.20 4.97 -22.71
CA ARG A 94 7.71 5.11 -24.09
C ARG A 94 8.08 6.54 -24.44
N ALA A 95 7.25 7.51 -24.03
CA ALA A 95 7.48 8.94 -24.29
C ALA A 95 8.65 9.51 -23.48
N SER A 96 9.12 8.87 -22.42
CA SER A 96 10.30 9.28 -21.64
C SER A 96 11.58 9.34 -22.49
N GLY A 97 11.61 8.59 -23.60
CA GLY A 97 12.79 8.48 -24.47
C GLY A 97 13.82 7.46 -23.97
N ALA A 98 13.43 6.58 -23.02
CA ALA A 98 14.29 5.48 -22.57
C ALA A 98 14.70 4.57 -23.75
N VAL A 99 15.94 4.10 -23.74
CA VAL A 99 16.49 3.20 -24.76
C VAL A 99 15.70 1.89 -24.82
N ARG A 100 15.41 1.33 -23.63
CA ARG A 100 14.60 0.13 -23.44
C ARG A 100 13.36 0.49 -22.62
N VAL A 101 12.22 -0.07 -22.97
CA VAL A 101 10.98 0.05 -22.18
C VAL A 101 10.50 -1.35 -21.88
N ALA A 102 10.54 -1.71 -20.60
CA ALA A 102 10.14 -3.03 -20.13
C ALA A 102 8.84 -2.95 -19.33
N GLY A 103 7.97 -3.92 -19.56
CA GLY A 103 6.72 -4.11 -18.81
C GLY A 103 6.36 -5.58 -18.73
N PHE A 104 5.19 -5.88 -18.18
CA PHE A 104 4.72 -7.25 -18.05
C PHE A 104 4.35 -7.86 -19.41
N SER A 105 4.44 -9.17 -19.52
CA SER A 105 3.93 -9.91 -20.67
C SER A 105 2.42 -9.72 -20.82
N ILE A 106 1.90 -9.94 -22.04
CA ILE A 106 0.48 -9.72 -22.36
C ILE A 106 -0.49 -10.50 -21.45
N TRP A 107 -0.03 -11.61 -20.88
CA TRP A 107 -0.80 -12.47 -19.97
C TRP A 107 -0.96 -11.87 -18.58
N HIS A 108 -0.02 -10.98 -18.18
CA HIS A 108 0.00 -10.32 -16.86
C HIS A 108 -0.43 -8.85 -16.92
N LEU A 109 -0.70 -8.33 -18.15
CA LEU A 109 -1.16 -6.95 -18.31
C LEU A 109 -2.63 -6.80 -17.92
N ARG A 110 -2.91 -5.77 -17.13
CA ARG A 110 -4.27 -5.34 -16.85
C ARG A 110 -4.95 -4.77 -18.10
N GLU A 111 -4.21 -4.01 -18.91
CA GLU A 111 -4.67 -3.47 -20.18
C GLU A 111 -3.74 -3.99 -21.30
N LYS A 112 -4.23 -4.95 -22.08
CA LYS A 112 -3.44 -5.61 -23.13
C LYS A 112 -2.91 -4.64 -24.19
N GLY A 113 -3.60 -3.50 -24.39
CA GLY A 113 -3.18 -2.42 -25.28
C GLY A 113 -1.86 -1.74 -24.89
N ALA A 114 -1.37 -1.95 -23.68
CA ALA A 114 -0.07 -1.44 -23.25
C ALA A 114 1.12 -2.16 -23.92
N ARG A 115 0.94 -3.43 -24.35
CA ARG A 115 2.02 -4.28 -24.90
C ARG A 115 2.83 -3.65 -26.04
N PRO A 116 2.23 -2.96 -27.04
CA PRO A 116 2.98 -2.38 -28.17
C PRO A 116 4.00 -1.30 -27.77
N PHE A 117 3.88 -0.71 -26.58
CA PHE A 117 4.77 0.33 -26.09
C PHE A 117 6.05 -0.23 -25.44
N TYR A 118 6.10 -1.53 -25.18
CA TYR A 118 7.27 -2.19 -24.57
C TYR A 118 8.19 -2.79 -25.63
N SER A 119 9.48 -2.45 -25.54
CA SER A 119 10.54 -3.13 -26.32
C SER A 119 10.83 -4.53 -25.77
N GLU A 120 10.60 -4.72 -24.45
CA GLU A 120 10.84 -5.98 -23.75
C GLU A 120 9.70 -6.29 -22.78
N THR A 121 9.52 -7.57 -22.48
CA THR A 121 8.53 -7.99 -21.48
C THR A 121 9.13 -9.00 -20.52
N GLY A 122 8.89 -8.74 -19.22
CA GLY A 122 9.12 -9.74 -18.19
C GLY A 122 7.94 -10.70 -18.08
N VAL A 123 8.24 -11.95 -17.80
CA VAL A 123 7.26 -12.98 -17.50
C VAL A 123 7.33 -13.24 -16.01
N ALA A 124 6.19 -13.10 -15.32
CA ALA A 124 6.08 -13.62 -13.97
C ALA A 124 5.82 -15.13 -14.05
N ASP A 125 6.37 -15.87 -13.10
CA ASP A 125 6.15 -17.30 -13.00
C ASP A 125 4.65 -17.58 -12.76
N GLU A 126 4.11 -18.66 -13.32
CA GLU A 126 2.66 -18.94 -13.33
C GLU A 126 2.04 -18.99 -11.91
N ASN A 127 2.82 -19.41 -10.92
CA ASN A 127 2.36 -19.57 -9.53
C ASN A 127 2.51 -18.29 -8.68
N VAL A 128 2.99 -17.19 -9.26
CA VAL A 128 3.20 -15.94 -8.54
C VAL A 128 1.93 -15.11 -8.57
N GLU A 129 1.29 -14.98 -7.41
CA GLU A 129 0.07 -14.19 -7.29
C GLU A 129 0.33 -12.79 -6.75
N HIS A 130 1.22 -12.66 -5.74
CA HIS A 130 1.40 -11.40 -5.05
C HIS A 130 2.05 -10.34 -5.94
N VAL A 131 1.52 -9.10 -5.90
CA VAL A 131 1.97 -8.02 -6.77
C VAL A 131 3.42 -7.58 -6.51
N ILE A 132 3.92 -7.72 -5.27
CA ILE A 132 5.33 -7.44 -4.93
C ILE A 132 6.23 -8.40 -5.69
N ASP A 133 5.95 -9.70 -5.65
CA ASP A 133 6.76 -10.71 -6.34
C ASP A 133 6.74 -10.48 -7.86
N LYS A 134 5.57 -10.14 -8.43
CA LYS A 134 5.48 -9.79 -9.86
C LYS A 134 6.37 -8.59 -10.19
N ASN A 135 6.39 -7.56 -9.34
CA ASN A 135 7.25 -6.41 -9.54
C ASN A 135 8.74 -6.78 -9.45
N LEU A 136 9.14 -7.64 -8.51
CA LEU A 136 10.51 -8.13 -8.39
C LEU A 136 10.91 -9.00 -9.58
N GLN A 137 10.02 -9.89 -10.05
CA GLN A 137 10.32 -10.73 -11.21
C GLN A 137 10.46 -9.94 -12.51
N LEU A 138 9.79 -8.77 -12.65
CA LEU A 138 10.03 -7.91 -13.80
C LEU A 138 11.48 -7.41 -13.85
N LEU A 139 12.18 -7.31 -12.72
CA LEU A 139 13.57 -6.86 -12.68
C LEU A 139 14.54 -7.83 -13.36
N ARG A 140 14.14 -9.06 -13.64
CA ARG A 140 14.92 -10.03 -14.44
C ARG A 140 15.30 -9.47 -15.83
N VAL A 141 14.50 -8.55 -16.39
CA VAL A 141 14.81 -7.88 -17.68
C VAL A 141 16.08 -7.00 -17.61
N ILE A 142 16.49 -6.62 -16.42
CA ILE A 142 17.71 -5.86 -16.16
C ILE A 142 18.78 -6.69 -15.40
N GLY A 143 18.59 -8.00 -15.34
CA GLY A 143 19.53 -8.95 -14.73
C GLY A 143 19.49 -9.01 -13.20
N ILE A 144 18.44 -8.51 -12.56
CA ILE A 144 18.25 -8.59 -11.11
C ILE A 144 17.28 -9.74 -10.80
N GLU A 145 17.74 -10.68 -9.98
CA GLU A 145 16.94 -11.77 -9.46
C GLU A 145 17.02 -11.76 -7.93
N THR A 146 15.89 -11.57 -7.26
CA THR A 146 15.81 -11.51 -5.80
C THR A 146 14.41 -11.85 -5.32
N SER A 147 14.35 -12.44 -4.13
CA SER A 147 13.12 -12.62 -3.34
C SER A 147 13.11 -11.74 -2.09
N ARG A 148 14.15 -10.91 -1.88
CA ARG A 148 14.24 -10.01 -0.73
C ARG A 148 13.27 -8.86 -0.88
N VAL A 149 12.43 -8.66 0.11
CA VAL A 149 11.43 -7.59 0.15
C VAL A 149 11.79 -6.62 1.27
N GLU A 150 12.08 -5.38 0.88
CA GLU A 150 12.41 -4.29 1.78
C GLU A 150 11.62 -3.04 1.42
N PHE A 151 11.26 -2.29 2.46
CA PHE A 151 10.55 -1.02 2.32
C PHE A 151 11.38 0.10 2.95
N PRO A 152 12.39 0.63 2.26
CA PRO A 152 13.29 1.65 2.78
C PRO A 152 12.60 3.02 2.86
N LEU A 153 11.68 3.15 3.80
CA LEU A 153 10.97 4.39 4.11
C LEU A 153 11.72 5.14 5.21
N ALA A 154 11.99 6.41 4.97
CA ALA A 154 12.64 7.30 5.93
C ALA A 154 11.89 7.34 7.27
N ASP A 155 12.63 7.54 8.35
CA ASP A 155 12.04 7.81 9.64
C ASP A 155 11.45 9.22 9.65
N VAL A 156 10.24 9.30 10.19
CA VAL A 156 9.48 10.54 10.26
C VAL A 156 9.14 10.86 11.69
N ASN A 157 9.61 12.01 12.17
CA ASN A 157 9.11 12.59 13.40
C ASN A 157 7.77 13.27 13.12
N SER A 158 6.72 12.89 13.83
CA SER A 158 5.37 13.40 13.62
C SER A 158 4.73 13.85 14.90
N ARG A 159 4.29 15.10 14.93
CA ARG A 159 3.48 15.64 16.03
C ARG A 159 2.16 14.88 16.22
N ALA A 160 1.65 14.24 15.17
CA ALA A 160 0.43 13.45 15.28
C ALA A 160 0.61 12.26 16.23
N VAL A 161 1.80 11.65 16.29
CA VAL A 161 2.12 10.58 17.26
C VAL A 161 2.08 11.12 18.68
N ASP A 162 2.70 12.28 18.94
CA ASP A 162 2.74 12.89 20.26
C ASP A 162 1.32 13.29 20.72
N MET A 163 0.53 13.86 19.81
CA MET A 163 -0.87 14.23 20.10
C MET A 163 -1.70 13.00 20.45
N VAL A 164 -1.59 11.92 19.69
CA VAL A 164 -2.30 10.66 19.94
C VAL A 164 -1.92 10.07 21.29
N ARG A 165 -0.63 9.98 21.59
CA ARG A 165 -0.14 9.44 22.88
C ARG A 165 -0.61 10.28 24.06
N SER A 166 -0.55 11.60 23.93
CA SER A 166 -1.03 12.54 24.95
C SER A 166 -2.54 12.40 25.19
N GLU A 167 -3.34 12.29 24.13
CA GLU A 167 -4.80 12.14 24.22
C GLU A 167 -5.23 10.81 24.83
N LEU A 168 -4.52 9.72 24.47
CA LEU A 168 -4.78 8.38 25.00
C LEU A 168 -4.18 8.17 26.40
N GLY A 169 -3.20 8.96 26.81
CA GLY A 169 -2.47 8.78 28.07
C GLY A 169 -1.62 7.50 28.09
N CYS A 170 -1.25 6.97 26.91
CA CYS A 170 -0.46 5.74 26.80
C CYS A 170 0.40 5.71 25.52
N GLU A 171 1.46 4.88 25.54
CA GLU A 171 2.38 4.73 24.43
C GLU A 171 1.89 3.74 23.36
N ARG A 172 1.09 2.76 23.75
CA ARG A 172 0.65 1.67 22.89
C ARG A 172 -0.81 1.85 22.49
N TYR A 173 -1.08 1.80 21.21
CA TYR A 173 -2.42 1.92 20.64
C TYR A 173 -2.59 1.06 19.39
N ALA A 174 -3.83 0.81 19.01
CA ALA A 174 -4.18 0.24 17.71
C ALA A 174 -4.61 1.34 16.75
N LEU A 175 -4.34 1.16 15.45
CA LEU A 175 -4.95 1.96 14.39
C LEU A 175 -6.13 1.23 13.79
N ILE A 176 -7.24 1.93 13.62
CA ILE A 176 -8.43 1.45 12.92
C ILE A 176 -8.66 2.33 11.69
N ASN A 177 -8.74 1.72 10.52
CA ASN A 177 -9.04 2.45 9.29
C ASN A 177 -10.35 1.92 8.68
N PRO A 178 -11.48 2.62 8.88
CA PRO A 178 -12.78 2.22 8.34
C PRO A 178 -12.99 2.65 6.90
N GLY A 179 -12.20 3.62 6.41
CA GLY A 179 -12.34 4.22 5.10
C GLY A 179 -11.85 3.34 3.95
N ALA A 180 -12.45 3.48 2.79
CA ALA A 180 -11.97 2.91 1.54
C ALA A 180 -12.50 3.70 0.35
N ALA A 181 -11.68 3.78 -0.74
CA ALA A 181 -12.07 4.47 -1.97
C ALA A 181 -13.23 3.78 -2.72
N TRP A 182 -13.49 2.50 -2.46
CA TRP A 182 -14.61 1.76 -3.00
C TRP A 182 -15.60 1.46 -1.88
N PRO A 183 -16.90 1.83 -2.01
CA PRO A 183 -17.88 1.58 -0.96
C PRO A 183 -17.95 0.10 -0.53
N ASN A 184 -17.88 -0.83 -1.49
CA ASN A 184 -17.94 -2.26 -1.23
C ASN A 184 -16.63 -2.87 -0.65
N LYS A 185 -15.64 -2.05 -0.36
CA LYS A 185 -14.46 -2.39 0.46
C LYS A 185 -14.56 -1.86 1.88
N GLN A 186 -15.63 -1.16 2.23
CA GLN A 186 -15.86 -0.66 3.58
C GLN A 186 -16.60 -1.73 4.38
N TRP A 187 -15.97 -2.21 5.44
CA TRP A 187 -16.65 -2.98 6.46
C TRP A 187 -17.48 -2.04 7.33
N PRO A 188 -18.66 -2.45 7.86
CA PRO A 188 -19.52 -1.56 8.61
C PRO A 188 -18.80 -0.82 9.73
N PRO A 189 -18.86 0.52 9.81
CA PRO A 189 -18.12 1.30 10.81
C PRO A 189 -18.48 0.94 12.25
N SER A 190 -19.76 0.58 12.54
CA SER A 190 -20.20 0.13 13.85
C SER A 190 -19.39 -1.09 14.34
N ARG A 191 -19.11 -2.04 13.46
CA ARG A 191 -18.32 -3.23 13.79
C ARG A 191 -16.86 -2.92 14.11
N PHE A 192 -16.28 -1.88 13.48
CA PHE A 192 -14.98 -1.37 13.89
C PHE A 192 -15.03 -0.76 15.31
N GLY A 193 -16.14 -0.14 15.68
CA GLY A 193 -16.38 0.35 17.05
C GLY A 193 -16.38 -0.79 18.08
N GLU A 194 -17.09 -1.87 17.78
CA GLU A 194 -17.10 -3.09 18.63
C GLU A 194 -15.68 -3.71 18.73
N VAL A 195 -14.91 -3.72 17.64
CA VAL A 195 -13.50 -4.15 17.65
C VAL A 195 -12.65 -3.25 18.53
N ALA A 196 -12.87 -1.92 18.49
CA ALA A 196 -12.15 -0.97 19.37
C ALA A 196 -12.47 -1.24 20.86
N ALA A 197 -13.75 -1.49 21.20
CA ALA A 197 -14.14 -1.87 22.55
C ALA A 197 -13.46 -3.17 23.00
N PHE A 198 -13.45 -4.20 22.15
CA PHE A 198 -12.73 -5.46 22.42
C PHE A 198 -11.23 -5.23 22.65
N LEU A 199 -10.57 -4.42 21.81
CA LEU A 199 -9.13 -4.12 21.94
C LEU A 199 -8.82 -3.47 23.30
N ARG A 200 -9.63 -2.51 23.75
CA ARG A 200 -9.47 -1.87 25.06
C ARG A 200 -9.74 -2.87 26.19
N ASP A 201 -10.87 -3.56 26.16
CA ASP A 201 -11.37 -4.31 27.30
C ASP A 201 -10.63 -5.64 27.50
N VAL A 202 -10.21 -6.29 26.40
CA VAL A 202 -9.56 -7.61 26.44
C VAL A 202 -8.03 -7.49 26.31
N ARG A 203 -7.53 -6.46 25.61
CA ARG A 203 -6.09 -6.32 25.32
C ARG A 203 -5.43 -5.12 25.98
N GLY A 204 -6.22 -4.25 26.65
CA GLY A 204 -5.71 -3.01 27.22
C GLY A 204 -5.15 -2.04 26.17
N LEU A 205 -5.64 -2.13 24.94
CA LEU A 205 -5.11 -1.42 23.78
C LEU A 205 -6.16 -0.44 23.24
N PRO A 206 -6.10 0.85 23.61
CA PRO A 206 -7.00 1.85 23.04
C PRO A 206 -6.77 2.03 21.54
N SER A 207 -7.77 2.53 20.85
CA SER A 207 -7.73 2.65 19.39
C SER A 207 -7.74 4.09 18.91
N VAL A 208 -7.06 4.34 17.79
CA VAL A 208 -7.07 5.58 17.03
C VAL A 208 -7.69 5.33 15.66
N VAL A 209 -8.73 6.08 15.33
CA VAL A 209 -9.47 5.94 14.08
C VAL A 209 -8.88 6.89 13.04
N LEU A 210 -8.33 6.32 11.99
CA LEU A 210 -7.84 7.06 10.84
C LEU A 210 -9.01 7.55 9.97
N TRP A 211 -8.81 8.66 9.30
CA TRP A 211 -9.77 9.21 8.38
C TRP A 211 -9.08 10.05 7.30
N GLY A 212 -9.64 10.08 6.11
CA GLY A 212 -9.24 10.93 5.00
C GLY A 212 -10.32 11.98 4.68
N PRO A 213 -10.05 12.88 3.73
CA PRO A 213 -11.03 13.88 3.31
C PRO A 213 -12.37 13.26 2.92
N GLY A 214 -13.45 13.67 3.63
CA GLY A 214 -14.81 13.16 3.42
C GLY A 214 -15.14 11.86 4.17
N GLU A 215 -14.23 11.37 5.03
CA GLU A 215 -14.44 10.15 5.84
C GLU A 215 -14.72 10.47 7.33
N GLU A 216 -14.88 11.75 7.70
CA GLU A 216 -15.09 12.19 9.09
C GLU A 216 -16.33 11.54 9.72
N THR A 217 -17.39 11.32 8.91
CA THR A 217 -18.62 10.65 9.37
C THR A 217 -18.36 9.17 9.69
N LEU A 218 -17.54 8.49 8.89
CA LEU A 218 -17.14 7.09 9.16
C LEU A 218 -16.38 6.98 10.47
N ALA A 219 -15.37 7.87 10.67
CA ALA A 219 -14.61 7.91 11.92
C ALA A 219 -15.50 8.16 13.13
N ARG A 220 -16.46 9.09 13.02
CA ARG A 220 -17.43 9.38 14.10
C ARG A 220 -18.29 8.17 14.41
N SER A 221 -18.81 7.46 13.42
CA SER A 221 -19.59 6.24 13.64
C SER A 221 -18.80 5.16 14.39
N VAL A 222 -17.52 4.99 14.08
CA VAL A 222 -16.64 4.07 14.84
C VAL A 222 -16.50 4.51 16.30
N MET A 223 -16.30 5.81 16.52
CA MET A 223 -16.14 6.34 17.89
C MET A 223 -17.42 6.15 18.72
N ASP A 224 -18.59 6.47 18.14
CA ASP A 224 -19.89 6.34 18.82
C ASP A 224 -20.13 4.89 19.32
N GLU A 225 -19.86 3.91 18.47
CA GLU A 225 -20.02 2.48 18.78
C GLU A 225 -18.87 1.91 19.64
N SER A 226 -17.77 2.64 19.78
CA SER A 226 -16.63 2.16 20.57
C SER A 226 -16.79 2.31 22.07
N HIS A 227 -17.86 2.97 22.53
CA HIS A 227 -18.13 3.26 23.95
C HIS A 227 -16.92 3.89 24.65
N GLY A 228 -16.25 4.84 23.97
CA GLY A 228 -15.08 5.57 24.46
C GLY A 228 -13.75 4.83 24.34
N ALA A 229 -13.70 3.68 23.66
CA ALA A 229 -12.47 2.91 23.44
C ALA A 229 -11.62 3.47 22.29
N ALA A 230 -12.18 4.32 21.44
CA ALA A 230 -11.49 4.91 20.31
C ALA A 230 -11.44 6.45 20.40
N ARG A 231 -10.40 7.02 19.79
CA ARG A 231 -10.25 8.46 19.54
C ARG A 231 -10.01 8.69 18.06
N GLN A 232 -10.48 9.82 17.55
CA GLN A 232 -10.22 10.20 16.17
C GLN A 232 -8.77 10.67 16.02
N ALA A 233 -8.08 10.23 14.98
CA ALA A 233 -6.76 10.75 14.64
C ALA A 233 -6.83 12.28 14.37
N PRO A 234 -5.80 13.06 14.72
CA PRO A 234 -5.69 14.43 14.22
C PRO A 234 -5.63 14.42 12.69
N PRO A 235 -5.85 15.56 12.02
CA PRO A 235 -5.60 15.67 10.57
C PRO A 235 -4.18 15.24 10.25
N THR A 236 -4.02 14.29 9.30
CA THR A 236 -2.73 13.67 8.97
C THR A 236 -2.38 13.86 7.51
N CYS A 237 -1.10 14.06 7.23
CA CYS A 237 -0.53 13.83 5.91
C CYS A 237 0.01 12.38 5.80
N ILE A 238 0.53 12.01 4.63
CA ILE A 238 1.09 10.66 4.42
C ILE A 238 2.28 10.37 5.35
N ALA A 239 3.12 11.36 5.61
CA ALA A 239 4.26 11.20 6.53
C ALA A 239 3.79 10.92 7.97
N ASP A 240 2.74 11.63 8.43
CA ASP A 240 2.12 11.37 9.73
C ASP A 240 1.52 9.96 9.80
N LEU A 241 0.87 9.51 8.72
CA LEU A 241 0.31 8.17 8.64
C LEU A 241 1.39 7.09 8.74
N VAL A 242 2.54 7.27 8.08
CA VAL A 242 3.70 6.38 8.20
C VAL A 242 4.21 6.33 9.64
N ALA A 243 4.35 7.48 10.29
CA ALA A 243 4.81 7.57 11.68
C ALA A 243 3.82 6.94 12.68
N LEU A 244 2.52 7.23 12.52
CA LEU A 244 1.47 6.62 13.32
C LEU A 244 1.42 5.10 13.17
N ALA A 245 1.52 4.61 11.92
CA ALA A 245 1.56 3.18 11.65
C ALA A 245 2.77 2.52 12.31
N ARG A 246 3.97 3.09 12.14
CA ARG A 246 5.21 2.56 12.74
C ARG A 246 5.16 2.50 14.28
N SER A 247 4.43 3.43 14.89
CA SER A 247 4.27 3.51 16.36
C SER A 247 3.11 2.66 16.90
N ALA A 248 2.23 2.16 16.03
CA ALA A 248 1.08 1.39 16.46
C ALA A 248 1.45 -0.06 16.81
N ALA A 249 0.76 -0.63 17.79
CA ALA A 249 0.91 -2.05 18.16
C ALA A 249 0.13 -2.99 17.23
N LEU A 250 -0.87 -2.48 16.53
CA LEU A 250 -1.72 -3.23 15.60
C LEU A 250 -2.41 -2.26 14.64
N VAL A 251 -2.65 -2.71 13.43
CA VAL A 251 -3.55 -2.04 12.46
C VAL A 251 -4.69 -3.00 12.10
N VAL A 252 -5.94 -2.50 12.15
CA VAL A 252 -7.13 -3.20 11.64
C VAL A 252 -7.72 -2.36 10.51
N SER A 253 -7.76 -2.89 9.31
CA SER A 253 -8.14 -2.11 8.12
C SER A 253 -8.73 -2.99 7.01
N GLY A 254 -9.59 -2.40 6.17
CA GLY A 254 -9.89 -2.96 4.86
C GLY A 254 -8.71 -2.87 3.89
N ASP A 255 -8.87 -3.44 2.68
CA ASP A 255 -7.89 -3.35 1.57
C ASP A 255 -7.75 -1.92 1.04
N THR A 256 -6.87 -1.15 1.66
CA THR A 256 -6.68 0.29 1.41
C THR A 256 -5.23 0.72 1.57
N GLY A 257 -4.92 1.96 1.14
CA GLY A 257 -3.57 2.53 1.27
C GLY A 257 -2.97 2.47 2.68
N PRO A 258 -3.70 2.84 3.73
CA PRO A 258 -3.22 2.74 5.12
C PRO A 258 -2.79 1.34 5.54
N LEU A 259 -3.51 0.29 5.13
CA LEU A 259 -3.11 -1.11 5.39
C LEU A 259 -1.73 -1.42 4.80
N HIS A 260 -1.53 -1.05 3.53
CA HIS A 260 -0.28 -1.35 2.83
C HIS A 260 0.90 -0.54 3.40
N ILE A 261 0.66 0.69 3.86
CA ILE A 261 1.67 1.49 4.57
C ILE A 261 2.03 0.81 5.89
N ALA A 262 1.05 0.35 6.67
CA ALA A 262 1.29 -0.35 7.92
C ALA A 262 2.11 -1.63 7.72
N ALA A 263 1.75 -2.44 6.72
CA ALA A 263 2.51 -3.64 6.35
C ALA A 263 3.95 -3.30 5.92
N ALA A 264 4.15 -2.20 5.17
CA ALA A 264 5.46 -1.76 4.70
C ALA A 264 6.39 -1.28 5.84
N VAL A 265 5.84 -0.79 6.94
CA VAL A 265 6.63 -0.38 8.13
C VAL A 265 6.70 -1.46 9.22
N GLY A 266 6.24 -2.68 8.92
CA GLY A 266 6.33 -3.83 9.82
C GLY A 266 5.30 -3.82 10.96
N THR A 267 4.26 -3.00 10.89
CA THR A 267 3.22 -2.98 11.93
C THR A 267 2.35 -4.22 11.82
N PRO A 268 2.12 -4.96 12.91
CA PRO A 268 1.18 -6.08 12.93
C PRO A 268 -0.17 -5.70 12.35
N ALA A 269 -0.72 -6.51 11.43
CA ALA A 269 -1.94 -6.15 10.75
C ALA A 269 -3.00 -7.27 10.78
N VAL A 270 -4.26 -6.84 10.90
CA VAL A 270 -5.44 -7.64 10.58
C VAL A 270 -6.18 -6.95 9.44
N ALA A 271 -6.27 -7.65 8.32
CA ALA A 271 -6.80 -7.12 7.07
C ALA A 271 -8.17 -7.72 6.75
N ILE A 272 -9.11 -6.89 6.31
CA ILE A 272 -10.46 -7.31 5.96
C ILE A 272 -10.65 -7.14 4.46
N PHE A 273 -10.90 -8.26 3.74
CA PHE A 273 -10.97 -8.31 2.29
C PHE A 273 -12.36 -8.76 1.82
N GLY A 274 -12.93 -7.97 0.92
CA GLY A 274 -14.19 -8.28 0.23
C GLY A 274 -13.95 -8.61 -1.25
N PRO A 275 -14.15 -7.64 -2.17
CA PRO A 275 -14.13 -7.88 -3.61
C PRO A 275 -12.72 -8.01 -4.22
N THR A 276 -11.68 -8.03 -3.43
CA THR A 276 -10.28 -8.12 -3.90
C THR A 276 -9.58 -9.33 -3.31
N ASN A 277 -8.72 -9.97 -4.12
CA ASN A 277 -8.00 -11.17 -3.71
C ASN A 277 -6.85 -10.83 -2.76
N PRO A 278 -6.86 -11.31 -1.49
CA PRO A 278 -5.76 -11.07 -0.56
C PRO A 278 -4.44 -11.74 -0.97
N ALA A 279 -4.46 -12.85 -1.69
CA ALA A 279 -3.25 -13.47 -2.21
C ALA A 279 -2.51 -12.55 -3.19
N ARG A 280 -3.25 -11.65 -3.86
CA ARG A 280 -2.67 -10.70 -4.81
C ARG A 280 -2.06 -9.47 -4.14
N ASN A 281 -2.71 -8.92 -3.13
CA ASN A 281 -2.35 -7.63 -2.52
C ASN A 281 -2.62 -7.53 -1.02
N GLY A 282 -2.64 -8.66 -0.32
CA GLY A 282 -2.70 -8.69 1.14
C GLY A 282 -1.44 -8.12 1.81
N PRO A 283 -1.42 -8.05 3.15
CA PRO A 283 -0.21 -7.74 3.89
C PRO A 283 0.91 -8.72 3.54
N TRP A 284 2.14 -8.20 3.45
CA TRP A 284 3.29 -9.01 3.03
C TRP A 284 3.77 -9.97 4.13
N SER A 285 3.68 -9.57 5.39
CA SER A 285 4.13 -10.45 6.48
C SER A 285 3.29 -11.72 6.56
N PRO A 286 3.89 -12.92 6.61
CA PRO A 286 3.17 -14.18 6.77
C PRO A 286 2.49 -14.28 8.14
N ASP A 287 2.87 -13.46 9.10
CA ASP A 287 2.28 -13.41 10.43
C ASP A 287 0.97 -12.59 10.45
N ASP A 288 0.77 -11.71 9.48
CA ASP A 288 -0.45 -10.93 9.39
C ASP A 288 -1.66 -11.81 9.05
N VAL A 289 -2.81 -11.43 9.56
CA VAL A 289 -4.02 -12.24 9.42
C VAL A 289 -5.03 -11.52 8.53
N THR A 290 -5.56 -12.27 7.58
CA THR A 290 -6.59 -11.76 6.67
C THR A 290 -7.92 -12.47 6.90
N VAL A 291 -8.97 -11.68 7.12
CA VAL A 291 -10.36 -12.13 7.09
C VAL A 291 -10.94 -11.78 5.72
N SER A 292 -11.24 -12.78 4.90
CA SER A 292 -11.60 -12.57 3.50
C SER A 292 -12.99 -13.15 3.15
N ARG A 293 -13.66 -12.48 2.23
CA ARG A 293 -14.86 -12.96 1.54
C ARG A 293 -14.67 -13.02 0.02
N PHE A 294 -13.43 -12.92 -0.46
CA PHE A 294 -13.14 -12.90 -1.90
C PHE A 294 -13.74 -14.11 -2.65
N ASP A 295 -13.56 -15.31 -2.10
CA ASP A 295 -14.03 -16.55 -2.72
C ASP A 295 -15.58 -16.68 -2.77
N ARG A 296 -16.29 -15.83 -2.04
CA ARG A 296 -17.75 -15.76 -1.98
C ARG A 296 -18.30 -14.47 -2.56
N CYS A 297 -17.43 -13.66 -3.19
CA CYS A 297 -17.82 -12.38 -3.74
C CYS A 297 -18.31 -12.52 -5.18
N ASP A 298 -19.55 -12.13 -5.43
CA ASP A 298 -20.16 -12.16 -6.77
C ASP A 298 -19.71 -10.98 -7.66
N CYS A 299 -19.04 -9.97 -7.10
CA CYS A 299 -18.58 -8.75 -7.77
C CYS A 299 -17.05 -8.58 -7.63
N PRO A 300 -16.20 -9.60 -7.97
CA PRO A 300 -14.76 -9.52 -7.78
C PRO A 300 -14.16 -8.41 -8.65
N TYR A 301 -13.33 -7.55 -8.02
CA TYR A 301 -12.68 -6.40 -8.65
C TYR A 301 -13.61 -5.31 -9.20
N GLU A 302 -14.92 -5.35 -8.90
CA GLU A 302 -15.86 -4.29 -9.23
C GLU A 302 -15.94 -3.24 -8.13
N ARG A 303 -16.13 -1.97 -8.52
CA ARG A 303 -16.22 -0.85 -7.56
C ARG A 303 -17.59 -0.73 -6.90
N LYS A 304 -18.58 -1.42 -7.44
CA LYS A 304 -19.95 -1.45 -6.95
C LYS A 304 -20.41 -2.88 -6.83
N CYS A 305 -21.01 -3.22 -5.72
CA CYS A 305 -21.70 -4.48 -5.57
C CYS A 305 -23.13 -4.33 -6.05
N HIS A 306 -23.62 -5.32 -6.80
CA HIS A 306 -25.00 -5.37 -7.31
C HIS A 306 -25.91 -6.25 -6.45
N GLN A 307 -25.36 -6.86 -5.40
CA GLN A 307 -26.11 -7.68 -4.45
C GLN A 307 -26.80 -6.83 -3.40
N ALA A 308 -27.93 -7.31 -2.88
CA ALA A 308 -28.67 -6.65 -1.80
C ALA A 308 -27.86 -6.63 -0.48
N GLU A 309 -27.09 -7.68 -0.21
CA GLU A 309 -26.17 -7.79 0.91
C GLU A 309 -24.73 -7.86 0.36
N TRP A 310 -23.86 -7.03 0.86
CA TRP A 310 -22.46 -7.01 0.42
C TRP A 310 -21.65 -8.09 1.13
N CYS A 311 -20.66 -8.65 0.43
CA CYS A 311 -19.84 -9.72 0.99
C CYS A 311 -19.20 -9.35 2.33
N LEU A 312 -18.78 -8.08 2.52
CA LEU A 312 -18.23 -7.60 3.79
C LEU A 312 -19.24 -7.54 4.93
N ASP A 313 -20.54 -7.43 4.65
CA ASP A 313 -21.58 -7.45 5.69
C ASP A 313 -21.68 -8.82 6.35
N THR A 314 -21.17 -9.87 5.70
CA THR A 314 -21.13 -11.23 6.27
C THR A 314 -19.90 -11.49 7.16
N VAL A 315 -18.93 -10.59 7.20
CA VAL A 315 -17.78 -10.67 8.12
C VAL A 315 -18.23 -10.27 9.52
N SER A 316 -18.16 -11.17 10.47
CA SER A 316 -18.56 -10.91 11.86
C SER A 316 -17.44 -10.26 12.67
N VAL A 317 -17.82 -9.55 13.74
CA VAL A 317 -16.85 -9.02 14.73
C VAL A 317 -16.07 -10.16 15.40
N ALA A 318 -16.72 -11.30 15.66
CA ALA A 318 -16.09 -12.47 16.26
C ALA A 318 -14.92 -13.00 15.40
N GLU A 319 -15.06 -13.04 14.06
CA GLU A 319 -13.98 -13.46 13.16
C GLU A 319 -12.81 -12.48 13.20
N VAL A 320 -13.08 -11.17 13.21
CA VAL A 320 -12.03 -10.14 13.25
C VAL A 320 -11.32 -10.14 14.60
N THR A 321 -12.04 -10.28 15.72
CA THR A 321 -11.44 -10.36 17.06
C THR A 321 -10.62 -11.65 17.25
N ALA A 322 -11.05 -12.77 16.67
CA ALA A 322 -10.26 -14.00 16.64
C ALA A 322 -8.95 -13.82 15.82
N ALA A 323 -9.02 -13.14 14.68
CA ALA A 323 -7.87 -12.79 13.88
C ALA A 323 -6.89 -11.87 14.65
N ILE A 324 -7.40 -10.90 15.41
CA ILE A 324 -6.59 -10.04 16.28
C ILE A 324 -5.88 -10.87 17.37
N GLN A 325 -6.61 -11.79 18.03
CA GLN A 325 -6.01 -12.67 19.04
C GLN A 325 -4.92 -13.54 18.44
N GLN A 326 -5.14 -14.09 17.24
CA GLN A 326 -4.16 -14.89 16.52
C GLN A 326 -2.93 -14.05 16.18
N ARG A 327 -3.10 -12.82 15.65
CA ARG A 327 -1.97 -11.96 15.26
C ARG A 327 -1.15 -11.50 16.45
N LEU A 328 -1.80 -11.06 17.53
CA LEU A 328 -1.13 -10.60 18.74
C LEU A 328 -0.58 -11.74 19.63
N GLY A 329 -1.04 -12.96 19.42
CA GLY A 329 -0.52 -14.17 20.10
C GLY A 329 0.72 -14.76 19.43
N ARG A 330 1.03 -14.38 18.20
CA ARG A 330 2.26 -14.79 17.50
C ARG A 330 3.42 -13.92 17.97
N SER A 331 4.56 -14.55 18.27
CA SER A 331 5.82 -13.82 18.47
C SER A 331 6.26 -13.21 17.13
N PRO A 332 6.87 -12.00 17.13
CA PRO A 332 7.37 -11.39 15.89
C PRO A 332 8.35 -12.33 15.19
N SER A 333 8.25 -12.40 13.85
CA SER A 333 9.15 -13.22 13.03
C SER A 333 10.59 -12.71 13.10
N PRO A 334 11.61 -13.54 12.79
CA PRO A 334 13.01 -13.10 12.78
C PRO A 334 13.29 -11.89 11.87
N SER A 335 12.48 -11.69 10.82
CA SER A 335 12.59 -10.54 9.92
C SER A 335 12.15 -9.21 10.55
N GLU A 336 11.33 -9.25 11.59
CA GLU A 336 10.88 -8.04 12.33
C GLU A 336 11.86 -7.64 13.45
N ARG A 337 12.87 -8.48 13.72
CA ARG A 337 13.88 -8.28 14.79
C ARG A 337 15.23 -7.78 14.27
N ALA A 338 15.33 -7.31 13.04
CA ALA A 338 16.53 -6.63 12.58
C ALA A 338 16.68 -5.30 13.34
N GLU A 339 17.38 -5.37 14.50
CA GLU A 339 17.91 -4.19 15.15
C GLU A 339 18.82 -3.45 14.17
N PRO A 340 18.84 -2.12 14.19
CA PRO A 340 19.88 -1.38 13.49
C PRO A 340 21.22 -1.77 14.15
N ASP A 341 22.11 -2.36 13.37
CA ASP A 341 23.51 -2.49 13.76
C ASP A 341 24.05 -1.09 14.07
N VAL A 342 24.54 -0.93 15.26
CA VAL A 342 25.15 0.27 15.85
C VAL A 342 26.37 0.71 15.05
#